data_311a58fb9c9dc3f09c7d4e5a19ed7196
#
_entry.id   311a58fb9c9dc3f09c7d4e5a19ed7196
#
_cell.length_a   1.000
_cell.length_b   1.000
_cell.length_c   1.000
_cell.angle_alpha   90.00
_cell.angle_beta   90.00
_cell.angle_gamma   90.00
#
_symmetry.space_group_name_H-M   'P 1'
#
loop_
_entity.id
_entity.type
_entity.pdbx_description
1 polymer ?
#
loop_
_entity_poly.entity_id
_entity_poly.type
_entity_poly.pdbx_seq_one_letter_code
_entity_poly.pdbx_strand_id
1 'polypeptide(L)'
;MKDARGRRLTLTLGGYGRTIHKLSNDDHIKLIFKSDTKMNYYQELKMFLAQAETNELKTSQYLKSYSDLGVKVSFGQGNQSRVPWIAFLNGIDNVQQGIYPVYLFYKEKKILILAYGVSETHLSNRKWNISNEKSIEQFFAENNLEKPERYGSSYVFKSYDTNKPIVEDEINKDLDKLISIYKATGENSKPNSKSMEVFKHKSFYDAVLDAGYFLNEKLCIRFISSLLTKPFVILTGLSGSGKTKMAQAFAMWICENEVANEKKKQYCIVPVGADWTNREPLIGFPNALERNCYVKPDNGVLDLIIEANKKENQNKPYFLILDEMNLSHVERYFADFLSVMESKSKMALHSGVIEWNDVPAQIDFPKNLFIIGTVNIDETTYMFSPKVLDRASVIEFRVTAKEMEDYLQSNAAINLEDLKGEGKSMAESFVELAKDTSLEATDTAALNKTLICFFTELKKTGAEFGYRSASEIIRFAALATKLDADWKLDEIVDSAIMQKLLPKVHGSRKKLAPVLEVLGSLCMTEKLKDGEKMEHYLSEADEKDYSTLIKYPMSFEKISRMYRALLHNGFTSYAEA
;
A
#
# COMPACT_ATOMS: atom_id res chain seq x y z
N MET A 1 53.83 -11.17 0.70
CA MET A 1 53.41 -10.50 -0.56
C MET A 1 53.94 -9.06 -0.53
N LYS A 2 54.25 -8.47 -1.68
CA LYS A 2 54.66 -7.06 -1.79
C LYS A 2 53.53 -6.29 -2.50
N ASP A 3 53.27 -5.06 -2.09
CA ASP A 3 52.31 -4.19 -2.79
C ASP A 3 52.87 -3.71 -4.15
N ALA A 4 52.07 -3.01 -4.93
CA ALA A 4 52.48 -2.48 -6.24
C ALA A 4 53.68 -1.48 -6.19
N ARG A 5 54.15 -1.12 -4.98
CA ARG A 5 55.31 -0.27 -4.72
C ARG A 5 56.47 -1.03 -4.06
N GLY A 6 56.44 -2.39 -4.05
CA GLY A 6 57.50 -3.25 -3.54
C GLY A 6 57.56 -3.37 -2.00
N ARG A 7 56.62 -2.89 -1.23
CA ARG A 7 56.58 -2.95 0.24
C ARG A 7 56.03 -4.29 0.72
N ARG A 8 56.64 -4.87 1.75
CA ARG A 8 56.22 -6.14 2.36
C ARG A 8 54.95 -5.92 3.20
N LEU A 9 53.88 -6.62 2.85
CA LEU A 9 52.65 -6.67 3.67
C LEU A 9 52.79 -7.81 4.68
N THR A 10 52.78 -7.45 5.96
CA THR A 10 52.73 -8.42 7.07
C THR A 10 51.29 -8.54 7.53
N LEU A 11 50.67 -9.71 7.33
CA LEU A 11 49.37 -10.05 7.86
C LEU A 11 49.57 -10.77 9.21
N THR A 12 49.16 -10.15 10.30
CA THR A 12 49.11 -10.81 11.60
C THR A 12 47.76 -11.52 11.73
N LEU A 13 47.77 -12.83 11.61
CA LEU A 13 46.60 -13.68 11.80
C LEU A 13 46.51 -14.06 13.27
N GLY A 14 45.56 -13.47 13.99
CA GLY A 14 45.16 -13.98 15.30
C GLY A 14 44.43 -15.30 15.17
N GLY A 15 44.94 -16.28 15.80
CA GLY A 15 44.58 -17.62 16.22
C GLY A 15 43.32 -18.32 15.73
N TYR A 16 43.04 -18.37 14.40
CA TYR A 16 42.06 -19.32 13.83
C TYR A 16 42.49 -19.71 12.42
N GLY A 17 42.60 -21.04 12.15
CA GLY A 17 43.00 -21.59 10.86
C GLY A 17 42.10 -21.17 9.70
N ARG A 18 42.70 -20.52 8.69
CA ARG A 18 42.00 -20.06 7.48
C ARG A 18 42.78 -20.50 6.24
N THR A 19 42.09 -21.09 5.26
CA THR A 19 42.67 -21.47 3.97
C THR A 19 42.45 -20.36 2.95
N ILE A 20 43.49 -19.94 2.26
CA ILE A 20 43.44 -18.91 1.22
C ILE A 20 43.57 -19.60 -0.15
N HIS A 21 42.61 -19.43 -1.04
CA HIS A 21 42.68 -19.87 -2.43
C HIS A 21 42.97 -18.68 -3.35
N LYS A 22 43.92 -18.84 -4.27
CA LYS A 22 44.29 -17.85 -5.28
C LYS A 22 43.51 -18.15 -6.56
N LEU A 23 42.69 -17.21 -7.02
CA LEU A 23 42.15 -17.22 -8.37
C LEU A 23 43.04 -16.38 -9.28
N SER A 24 43.38 -16.95 -10.47
CA SER A 24 44.28 -16.36 -11.45
C SER A 24 43.53 -15.42 -12.40
N ASN A 25 44.23 -14.34 -12.76
CA ASN A 25 43.98 -13.36 -13.84
C ASN A 25 42.75 -12.49 -13.71
N ASP A 26 42.93 -11.36 -13.16
CA ASP A 26 42.68 -9.97 -13.50
C ASP A 26 42.69 -9.14 -12.20
N ASP A 27 43.11 -7.91 -12.26
CA ASP A 27 43.60 -7.02 -11.21
C ASP A 27 42.71 -6.79 -9.96
N HIS A 28 41.78 -7.71 -9.63
CA HIS A 28 40.98 -7.67 -8.41
C HIS A 28 41.08 -8.97 -7.62
N ILE A 29 41.82 -8.93 -6.50
CA ILE A 29 41.86 -10.03 -5.52
C ILE A 29 40.57 -9.96 -4.69
N LYS A 30 39.60 -10.82 -4.97
CA LYS A 30 38.47 -11.11 -4.05
C LYS A 30 38.87 -12.17 -3.05
N LEU A 31 39.01 -11.81 -1.79
CA LEU A 31 39.18 -12.76 -0.69
C LEU A 31 37.82 -13.38 -0.34
N ILE A 32 37.64 -14.66 -0.69
CA ILE A 32 36.45 -15.44 -0.27
C ILE A 32 36.87 -16.21 0.99
N PHE A 33 36.26 -15.87 2.12
CA PHE A 33 36.42 -16.62 3.36
C PHE A 33 35.31 -17.69 3.42
N LYS A 34 35.69 -18.96 3.32
CA LYS A 34 34.82 -20.07 3.72
C LYS A 34 35.16 -20.42 5.16
N SER A 35 34.25 -20.22 6.08
CA SER A 35 34.32 -20.73 7.45
C SER A 35 33.63 -22.10 7.49
N ASP A 36 34.36 -23.18 7.38
CA ASP A 36 33.89 -24.54 7.71
C ASP A 36 34.25 -24.91 9.15
N THR A 37 33.98 -24.02 10.11
CA THR A 37 33.94 -24.39 11.52
C THR A 37 32.49 -24.25 11.96
N LYS A 38 31.81 -25.38 12.20
CA LYS A 38 30.51 -25.43 12.87
C LYS A 38 30.63 -24.57 14.13
N MET A 39 29.91 -23.43 14.16
CA MET A 39 29.84 -22.60 15.36
C MET A 39 29.26 -23.44 16.50
N ASN A 40 29.97 -23.50 17.61
CA ASN A 40 29.60 -24.30 18.77
C ASN A 40 29.06 -23.37 19.87
N TYR A 41 27.78 -23.51 20.21
CA TYR A 41 27.13 -22.69 21.24
C TYR A 41 27.30 -23.23 22.68
N TYR A 42 27.82 -24.44 22.84
CA TYR A 42 27.98 -25.10 24.11
C TYR A 42 28.83 -24.33 25.14
N GLN A 43 29.89 -23.66 24.68
CA GLN A 43 30.75 -22.88 25.56
C GLN A 43 30.01 -21.63 26.12
N GLU A 44 29.20 -20.96 25.29
CA GLU A 44 28.35 -19.85 25.70
C GLU A 44 27.32 -20.31 26.76
N LEU A 45 26.70 -21.47 26.51
CA LEU A 45 25.74 -22.05 27.45
C LEU A 45 26.39 -22.44 28.80
N LYS A 46 27.60 -22.96 28.78
CA LYS A 46 28.36 -23.24 30.03
C LYS A 46 28.63 -21.95 30.82
N MET A 47 29.09 -20.90 30.16
CA MET A 47 29.29 -19.60 30.80
C MET A 47 27.98 -19.07 31.39
N PHE A 48 26.87 -19.19 30.64
CA PHE A 48 25.55 -18.80 31.11
C PHE A 48 25.11 -19.53 32.36
N LEU A 49 25.22 -20.86 32.38
CA LEU A 49 24.85 -21.68 33.56
C LEU A 49 25.71 -21.31 34.76
N ALA A 50 27.03 -21.14 34.58
CA ALA A 50 27.94 -20.75 35.66
C ALA A 50 27.58 -19.35 36.21
N GLN A 51 27.34 -18.36 35.32
CA GLN A 51 26.97 -17.02 35.78
C GLN A 51 25.59 -16.98 36.43
N ALA A 52 24.64 -17.79 35.98
CA ALA A 52 23.30 -17.88 36.59
C ALA A 52 23.33 -18.25 38.09
N GLU A 53 24.37 -18.91 38.54
CA GLU A 53 24.60 -19.26 39.97
C GLU A 53 25.25 -18.10 40.76
N THR A 54 25.65 -17.02 40.09
CA THR A 54 26.24 -15.83 40.72
C THR A 54 25.23 -14.68 40.76
N ASN A 55 25.59 -13.56 41.43
CA ASN A 55 24.76 -12.34 41.45
C ASN A 55 25.09 -11.39 40.30
N GLU A 56 25.88 -11.78 39.31
CA GLU A 56 26.31 -10.92 38.23
C GLU A 56 25.23 -10.83 37.13
N LEU A 57 24.80 -9.61 36.77
CA LEU A 57 23.76 -9.36 35.77
C LEU A 57 24.31 -8.93 34.39
N LYS A 58 25.65 -8.73 34.29
CA LYS A 58 26.27 -8.22 33.06
C LYS A 58 26.22 -9.26 31.95
N THR A 59 25.84 -8.79 30.73
CA THR A 59 25.64 -9.66 29.55
C THR A 59 26.50 -9.28 28.35
N SER A 60 27.42 -8.32 28.51
CA SER A 60 28.22 -7.79 27.39
C SER A 60 29.24 -8.80 26.83
N GLN A 61 29.59 -9.84 27.58
CA GLN A 61 30.54 -10.91 27.22
C GLN A 61 29.93 -11.96 26.30
N TYR A 62 28.62 -12.06 26.19
CA TYR A 62 27.94 -13.07 25.36
C TYR A 62 27.91 -12.69 23.88
N LEU A 63 27.90 -13.71 23.02
CA LEU A 63 27.72 -13.54 21.59
C LEU A 63 26.44 -12.76 21.29
N LYS A 64 26.51 -11.82 20.34
CA LYS A 64 25.36 -11.01 19.89
C LYS A 64 24.56 -11.66 18.77
N SER A 65 25.14 -12.67 18.12
CA SER A 65 24.50 -13.42 17.04
C SER A 65 24.96 -14.86 16.99
N TYR A 66 24.08 -15.78 16.60
CA TYR A 66 24.34 -17.19 16.34
C TYR A 66 23.43 -17.68 15.23
N SER A 67 24.01 -18.37 14.22
CA SER A 67 23.25 -18.94 13.09
C SER A 67 22.31 -17.91 12.41
N ASP A 68 22.80 -16.68 12.14
CA ASP A 68 22.07 -15.53 11.57
C ASP A 68 20.89 -14.99 12.43
N LEU A 69 20.80 -15.40 13.68
CA LEU A 69 19.84 -14.89 14.64
C LEU A 69 20.54 -13.96 15.64
N GLY A 70 19.85 -12.90 16.05
CA GLY A 70 20.28 -12.06 17.17
C GLY A 70 20.16 -12.82 18.50
N VAL A 71 21.14 -12.74 19.38
CA VAL A 71 21.15 -13.38 20.69
C VAL A 71 20.93 -12.34 21.77
N LYS A 72 19.96 -12.60 22.65
CA LYS A 72 19.73 -11.83 23.88
C LYS A 72 19.85 -12.74 25.09
N VAL A 73 20.58 -12.27 26.11
CA VAL A 73 20.77 -12.97 27.37
C VAL A 73 20.23 -12.10 28.50
N SER A 74 19.57 -12.69 29.48
CA SER A 74 19.07 -11.95 30.65
C SER A 74 19.21 -12.77 31.93
N PHE A 75 19.78 -12.13 32.96
CA PHE A 75 19.82 -12.60 34.32
C PHE A 75 18.90 -11.81 35.27
N GLY A 76 18.10 -10.86 34.68
CA GLY A 76 17.21 -9.97 35.40
C GLY A 76 17.51 -8.48 35.12
N GLN A 77 16.64 -7.60 35.62
CA GLN A 77 16.80 -6.14 35.56
C GLN A 77 16.76 -5.58 36.97
N GLY A 78 17.90 -5.10 37.46
CA GLY A 78 18.04 -4.60 38.83
C GLY A 78 18.14 -5.69 39.88
N ASN A 79 17.26 -6.68 39.83
CA ASN A 79 17.30 -7.89 40.67
C ASN A 79 17.52 -9.14 39.83
N GLN A 80 18.13 -10.16 40.42
CA GLN A 80 18.40 -11.44 39.76
C GLN A 80 17.09 -12.15 39.39
N SER A 81 17.00 -12.62 38.15
CA SER A 81 15.87 -13.45 37.70
C SER A 81 15.89 -14.83 38.31
N ARG A 82 14.73 -15.33 38.72
CA ARG A 82 14.58 -16.73 39.16
C ARG A 82 14.75 -17.72 38.02
N VAL A 83 14.35 -17.29 36.80
CA VAL A 83 14.50 -18.04 35.55
C VAL A 83 15.30 -17.19 34.56
N PRO A 84 16.65 -17.20 34.59
CA PRO A 84 17.47 -16.57 33.57
C PRO A 84 17.31 -17.29 32.22
N TRP A 85 17.57 -16.55 31.11
CA TRP A 85 17.29 -17.05 29.78
C TRP A 85 18.25 -16.53 28.68
N ILE A 86 18.33 -17.32 27.60
CA ILE A 86 18.98 -16.96 26.34
C ILE A 86 17.95 -17.09 25.21
N ALA A 87 17.65 -16.01 24.48
CA ALA A 87 16.71 -16.01 23.36
C ALA A 87 17.40 -15.77 22.03
N PHE A 88 16.93 -16.45 20.98
CA PHE A 88 17.42 -16.33 19.59
C PHE A 88 16.33 -15.71 18.72
N LEU A 89 16.62 -14.55 18.12
CA LEU A 89 15.64 -13.67 17.48
C LEU A 89 16.00 -13.38 16.03
N ASN A 90 15.03 -13.42 15.14
CA ASN A 90 15.21 -13.19 13.68
C ASN A 90 15.04 -11.73 13.24
N GLY A 91 15.01 -10.77 14.15
CA GLY A 91 14.82 -9.35 13.82
C GLY A 91 13.37 -8.91 13.65
N ILE A 92 12.44 -9.84 13.42
CA ILE A 92 10.98 -9.59 13.37
C ILE A 92 10.39 -9.76 14.77
N ASP A 93 10.80 -10.82 15.48
CA ASP A 93 10.37 -11.13 16.83
C ASP A 93 11.24 -10.41 17.88
N ASN A 94 10.64 -10.06 18.99
CA ASN A 94 11.34 -9.57 20.18
C ASN A 94 10.86 -10.31 21.44
N VAL A 95 11.60 -10.21 22.53
CA VAL A 95 11.27 -10.95 23.77
C VAL A 95 9.96 -10.54 24.42
N GLN A 96 9.42 -9.37 24.07
CA GLN A 96 8.15 -8.86 24.59
C GLN A 96 6.96 -9.19 23.69
N GLN A 97 7.22 -9.50 22.40
CA GLN A 97 6.19 -9.84 21.43
C GLN A 97 6.76 -10.79 20.38
N GLY A 98 6.19 -11.97 20.23
CA GLY A 98 6.60 -12.94 19.23
C GLY A 98 6.81 -14.35 19.77
N ILE A 99 7.40 -15.18 18.91
CA ILE A 99 7.84 -16.54 19.21
C ILE A 99 9.34 -16.65 18.90
N TYR A 100 10.08 -17.39 19.67
CA TYR A 100 11.53 -17.53 19.50
C TYR A 100 12.09 -18.76 20.21
N PRO A 101 13.17 -19.39 19.73
CA PRO A 101 13.93 -20.37 20.49
C PRO A 101 14.51 -19.74 21.76
N VAL A 102 14.38 -20.40 22.88
CA VAL A 102 14.86 -19.87 24.15
C VAL A 102 15.37 -20.98 25.06
N TYR A 103 16.53 -20.78 25.67
CA TYR A 103 16.95 -21.53 26.84
C TYR A 103 16.40 -20.84 28.10
N LEU A 104 15.71 -21.62 28.96
CA LEU A 104 15.15 -21.20 30.24
C LEU A 104 15.80 -22.03 31.34
N PHE A 105 16.49 -21.39 32.28
CA PHE A 105 17.14 -22.13 33.38
C PHE A 105 16.38 -21.95 34.68
N TYR A 106 15.67 -23.01 35.12
CA TYR A 106 14.98 -23.09 36.40
C TYR A 106 15.99 -23.48 37.50
N LYS A 107 16.67 -22.47 38.05
CA LYS A 107 17.81 -22.66 38.97
C LYS A 107 17.51 -23.52 40.19
N GLU A 108 16.38 -23.29 40.85
CA GLU A 108 15.98 -24.01 42.07
C GLU A 108 15.72 -25.50 41.79
N LYS A 109 15.31 -25.83 40.58
CA LYS A 109 15.01 -27.20 40.14
C LYS A 109 16.18 -27.86 39.41
N LYS A 110 17.26 -27.10 39.13
CA LYS A 110 18.42 -27.55 38.33
C LYS A 110 18.04 -28.11 36.95
N ILE A 111 17.02 -27.49 36.31
CA ILE A 111 16.50 -27.91 35.02
C ILE A 111 16.74 -26.78 34.01
N LEU A 112 17.42 -27.12 32.92
CA LEU A 112 17.53 -26.26 31.75
C LEU A 112 16.54 -26.76 30.68
N ILE A 113 15.68 -25.89 30.18
CA ILE A 113 14.73 -26.21 29.11
C ILE A 113 15.09 -25.42 27.88
N LEU A 114 15.32 -26.10 26.74
CA LEU A 114 15.26 -25.52 25.42
C LEU A 114 13.79 -25.54 25.00
N ALA A 115 13.23 -24.37 24.69
CA ALA A 115 11.79 -24.23 24.53
C ALA A 115 11.41 -23.50 23.22
N TYR A 116 10.26 -23.86 22.69
CA TYR A 116 9.48 -23.04 21.77
C TYR A 116 8.92 -21.85 22.56
N GLY A 117 9.69 -20.78 22.66
CA GLY A 117 9.34 -19.61 23.45
C GLY A 117 8.14 -18.86 22.89
N VAL A 118 7.26 -18.43 23.79
CA VAL A 118 6.11 -17.56 23.51
C VAL A 118 6.19 -16.38 24.45
N SER A 119 6.06 -15.16 23.93
CA SER A 119 6.05 -13.95 24.75
C SER A 119 4.85 -13.94 25.71
N GLU A 120 5.11 -13.61 26.98
CA GLU A 120 4.07 -13.47 28.01
C GLU A 120 3.50 -12.03 28.08
N THR A 121 4.14 -11.07 27.40
CA THR A 121 3.79 -9.64 27.55
C THR A 121 2.72 -9.21 26.56
N HIS A 122 2.85 -9.61 25.31
CA HIS A 122 1.87 -9.31 24.26
C HIS A 122 1.59 -10.55 23.44
N LEU A 123 0.32 -10.79 23.11
CA LEU A 123 -0.09 -11.88 22.25
C LEU A 123 0.56 -11.73 20.87
N SER A 124 1.21 -12.79 20.40
CA SER A 124 1.79 -12.82 19.07
C SER A 124 0.78 -13.37 18.07
N ASN A 125 0.69 -12.72 16.88
CA ASN A 125 -0.04 -13.27 15.75
C ASN A 125 0.65 -14.49 15.13
N ARG A 126 1.93 -14.74 15.48
CA ARG A 126 2.70 -15.91 15.05
C ARG A 126 2.55 -17.03 16.06
N LYS A 127 2.39 -18.25 15.57
CA LYS A 127 2.30 -19.47 16.39
C LYS A 127 3.33 -20.46 15.89
N TRP A 128 3.90 -21.24 16.84
CA TRP A 128 4.69 -22.41 16.49
C TRP A 128 3.81 -23.43 15.77
N ASN A 129 4.31 -24.00 14.69
CA ASN A 129 3.63 -25.14 14.01
C ASN A 129 4.00 -26.45 14.72
N ILE A 130 3.38 -26.68 15.88
CA ILE A 130 3.60 -27.84 16.75
C ILE A 130 2.25 -28.52 17.00
N SER A 131 2.22 -29.86 16.94
CA SER A 131 0.96 -30.60 17.02
C SER A 131 0.79 -31.45 18.30
N ASN A 132 1.85 -31.72 19.04
CA ASN A 132 1.77 -32.59 20.24
C ASN A 132 2.78 -32.21 21.34
N GLU A 133 3.34 -31.01 21.31
CA GLU A 133 4.33 -30.59 22.30
C GLU A 133 3.65 -30.13 23.58
N LYS A 134 4.25 -30.51 24.74
CA LYS A 134 3.72 -30.16 26.05
C LYS A 134 4.14 -28.75 26.43
N SER A 135 3.23 -27.99 27.03
CA SER A 135 3.60 -26.72 27.65
C SER A 135 4.54 -26.96 28.84
N ILE A 136 5.33 -25.96 29.21
CA ILE A 136 6.21 -26.04 30.39
C ILE A 136 5.38 -26.32 31.67
N GLU A 137 4.18 -25.74 31.76
CA GLU A 137 3.26 -26.00 32.87
C GLU A 137 2.83 -27.47 32.93
N GLN A 138 2.49 -28.08 31.80
CA GLN A 138 2.16 -29.51 31.70
C GLN A 138 3.37 -30.39 32.01
N PHE A 139 4.56 -30.03 31.51
CA PHE A 139 5.81 -30.74 31.79
C PHE A 139 6.11 -30.77 33.31
N PHE A 140 5.95 -29.63 34.00
CA PHE A 140 6.17 -29.53 35.43
C PHE A 140 5.15 -30.41 36.21
N ALA A 141 3.87 -30.36 35.83
CA ALA A 141 2.84 -31.18 36.49
C ALA A 141 3.10 -32.69 36.35
N GLU A 142 3.48 -33.15 35.14
CA GLU A 142 3.79 -34.58 34.91
C GLU A 142 5.05 -35.09 35.62
N ASN A 143 6.00 -34.19 35.91
CA ASN A 143 7.22 -34.54 36.65
C ASN A 143 7.09 -34.29 38.18
N ASN A 144 5.87 -34.05 38.66
CA ASN A 144 5.59 -33.75 40.08
C ASN A 144 6.39 -32.54 40.59
N LEU A 145 6.63 -31.55 39.75
CA LEU A 145 7.27 -30.30 40.13
C LEU A 145 6.21 -29.24 40.44
N GLU A 146 6.55 -28.32 41.33
CA GLU A 146 5.70 -27.15 41.58
C GLU A 146 5.51 -26.33 40.30
N LYS A 147 4.38 -25.61 40.22
CA LYS A 147 4.05 -24.76 39.07
C LYS A 147 5.24 -23.87 38.67
N PRO A 148 5.57 -23.77 37.36
CA PRO A 148 6.67 -22.94 36.90
C PRO A 148 6.43 -21.47 37.27
N GLU A 149 7.44 -20.79 37.77
CA GLU A 149 7.35 -19.40 38.21
C GLU A 149 7.11 -18.43 37.05
N ARG A 150 7.63 -18.76 35.85
CA ARG A 150 7.47 -17.98 34.62
C ARG A 150 7.54 -18.89 33.38
N TYR A 151 7.09 -18.39 32.25
CA TYR A 151 7.17 -19.02 30.93
C TYR A 151 6.38 -20.31 30.77
N GLY A 152 5.36 -20.53 31.61
CA GLY A 152 4.53 -21.74 31.61
C GLY A 152 3.77 -21.97 30.28
N SER A 153 3.47 -20.92 29.53
CA SER A 153 2.80 -20.95 28.21
C SER A 153 3.72 -21.34 27.04
N SER A 154 5.04 -21.33 27.23
CA SER A 154 6.00 -21.83 26.24
C SER A 154 6.00 -23.36 26.21
N TYR A 155 6.44 -23.99 25.10
CA TYR A 155 6.40 -25.44 24.93
C TYR A 155 7.79 -26.02 25.01
N VAL A 156 7.91 -27.23 25.61
CA VAL A 156 9.20 -27.91 25.79
C VAL A 156 9.65 -28.54 24.48
N PHE A 157 10.83 -28.16 24.00
CA PHE A 157 11.51 -28.87 22.93
C PHE A 157 12.40 -29.97 23.51
N LYS A 158 13.24 -29.63 24.52
CA LYS A 158 14.11 -30.55 25.22
C LYS A 158 14.38 -30.05 26.63
N SER A 159 14.52 -30.96 27.60
CA SER A 159 14.91 -30.66 28.98
C SER A 159 16.22 -31.34 29.33
N TYR A 160 17.06 -30.68 30.14
CA TYR A 160 18.35 -31.15 30.59
C TYR A 160 18.45 -30.99 32.11
N ASP A 161 18.86 -32.06 32.79
CA ASP A 161 19.17 -32.05 34.22
C ASP A 161 20.60 -31.52 34.43
N THR A 162 20.74 -30.31 34.95
CA THR A 162 22.06 -29.66 35.13
C THR A 162 22.88 -30.24 36.27
N ASN A 163 22.34 -31.17 37.08
CA ASN A 163 23.13 -31.97 38.02
C ASN A 163 23.96 -33.07 37.33
N LYS A 164 23.65 -33.36 36.06
CA LYS A 164 24.38 -34.32 35.23
C LYS A 164 25.25 -33.61 34.19
N PRO A 165 26.36 -34.22 33.74
CA PRO A 165 27.14 -33.66 32.66
C PRO A 165 26.29 -33.51 31.40
N ILE A 166 26.18 -32.31 30.90
CA ILE A 166 25.48 -32.01 29.65
C ILE A 166 26.42 -32.32 28.48
N VAL A 167 25.95 -33.08 27.49
CA VAL A 167 26.74 -33.53 26.35
C VAL A 167 26.75 -32.42 25.27
N GLU A 168 27.93 -32.00 24.85
CA GLU A 168 28.16 -30.91 23.88
C GLU A 168 27.45 -31.15 22.56
N ASP A 169 27.59 -32.33 21.97
CA ASP A 169 26.98 -32.67 20.69
C ASP A 169 25.45 -32.67 20.74
N GLU A 170 24.87 -33.04 21.86
CA GLU A 170 23.42 -33.05 22.09
C GLU A 170 22.87 -31.63 22.12
N ILE A 171 23.50 -30.74 22.90
CA ILE A 171 23.11 -29.31 22.99
C ILE A 171 23.15 -28.62 21.65
N ASN A 172 24.25 -28.76 20.91
CA ASN A 172 24.40 -28.09 19.62
C ASN A 172 23.41 -28.64 18.58
N LYS A 173 23.20 -29.97 18.55
CA LYS A 173 22.24 -30.62 17.65
C LYS A 173 20.79 -30.20 17.93
N ASP A 174 20.41 -30.14 19.20
CA ASP A 174 19.05 -29.77 19.62
C ASP A 174 18.78 -28.29 19.35
N LEU A 175 19.75 -27.40 19.63
CA LEU A 175 19.66 -25.98 19.33
C LEU A 175 19.56 -25.74 17.82
N ASP A 176 20.44 -26.34 17.00
CA ASP A 176 20.42 -26.21 15.54
C ASP A 176 19.10 -26.71 14.95
N LYS A 177 18.55 -27.82 15.50
CA LYS A 177 17.26 -28.35 15.09
C LYS A 177 16.12 -27.39 15.41
N LEU A 178 16.06 -26.82 16.62
CA LEU A 178 15.03 -25.86 17.01
C LEU A 178 15.17 -24.56 16.21
N ILE A 179 16.39 -24.08 15.98
CA ILE A 179 16.65 -22.93 15.11
C ILE A 179 16.20 -23.21 13.67
N SER A 180 16.42 -24.42 13.15
CA SER A 180 15.93 -24.80 11.82
C SER A 180 14.40 -24.79 11.72
N ILE A 181 13.71 -25.30 12.75
CA ILE A 181 12.24 -25.22 12.86
C ILE A 181 11.79 -23.76 12.97
N TYR A 182 12.48 -22.94 13.76
CA TYR A 182 12.18 -21.52 13.88
C TYR A 182 12.39 -20.76 12.57
N LYS A 183 13.50 -21.02 11.86
CA LYS A 183 13.75 -20.47 10.54
C LYS A 183 12.70 -20.96 9.52
N ALA A 184 12.32 -22.24 9.56
CA ALA A 184 11.25 -22.78 8.73
C ALA A 184 9.86 -22.23 9.11
N THR A 185 9.62 -21.96 10.40
CA THR A 185 8.45 -21.20 10.88
C THR A 185 8.57 -19.73 10.48
N GLY A 186 9.77 -19.22 10.27
CA GLY A 186 10.14 -17.94 9.70
C GLY A 186 10.28 -17.99 8.16
N GLU A 187 10.61 -19.13 7.57
CA GLU A 187 10.68 -19.36 6.12
C GLU A 187 9.32 -19.71 5.50
N ASN A 188 8.40 -20.25 6.26
CA ASN A 188 6.96 -20.16 6.00
C ASN A 188 6.44 -18.73 6.23
N SER A 189 7.29 -17.82 6.72
CA SER A 189 7.20 -16.37 6.76
C SER A 189 8.41 -15.67 6.11
N LYS A 190 9.18 -16.27 5.18
CA LYS A 190 9.59 -15.52 4.01
C LYS A 190 8.29 -15.07 3.38
N PRO A 191 8.22 -13.82 2.89
CA PRO A 191 7.13 -13.41 2.03
C PRO A 191 7.23 -14.16 0.67
N ASN A 192 7.19 -15.49 0.74
CA ASN A 192 6.75 -16.41 -0.27
C ASN A 192 5.49 -17.02 0.29
N SER A 193 4.39 -16.39 -0.07
CA SER A 193 3.05 -16.57 0.44
C SER A 193 2.97 -16.32 1.97
N LYS A 194 3.11 -15.03 2.44
CA LYS A 194 1.87 -14.47 2.99
C LYS A 194 0.81 -15.03 2.07
N SER A 195 -0.14 -15.79 2.58
CA SER A 195 -1.42 -15.87 1.91
C SER A 195 -1.75 -14.40 1.71
N MET A 196 -1.42 -13.89 0.52
CA MET A 196 -1.58 -12.51 0.13
C MET A 196 -3.05 -12.29 0.39
N GLU A 197 -3.34 -11.50 1.40
CA GLU A 197 -4.73 -11.27 1.75
C GLU A 197 -5.33 -10.62 0.52
N VAL A 198 -6.30 -11.31 -0.07
CA VAL A 198 -6.96 -10.85 -1.28
C VAL A 198 -7.57 -9.49 -0.97
N PHE A 199 -7.24 -8.50 -1.76
CA PHE A 199 -7.75 -7.15 -1.59
C PHE A 199 -9.29 -7.14 -1.60
N LYS A 200 -9.89 -6.57 -0.55
CA LYS A 200 -11.34 -6.41 -0.38
C LYS A 200 -11.65 -4.94 -0.14
N HIS A 201 -12.42 -4.33 -1.03
CA HIS A 201 -12.87 -2.95 -0.88
C HIS A 201 -13.66 -2.73 0.41
N LYS A 202 -14.43 -3.75 0.84
CA LYS A 202 -15.25 -3.70 2.05
C LYS A 202 -14.41 -3.53 3.31
N SER A 203 -13.22 -4.12 3.40
CA SER A 203 -12.33 -3.93 4.55
C SER A 203 -11.90 -2.47 4.71
N PHE A 204 -11.68 -1.75 3.61
CA PHE A 204 -11.43 -0.32 3.67
C PHE A 204 -12.69 0.46 4.06
N TYR A 205 -13.84 0.11 3.47
CA TYR A 205 -15.11 0.76 3.77
C TYR A 205 -15.46 0.64 5.26
N ASP A 206 -15.37 -0.56 5.83
CA ASP A 206 -15.64 -0.80 7.25
C ASP A 206 -14.66 0.00 8.15
N ALA A 207 -13.37 -0.02 7.81
CA ALA A 207 -12.35 0.74 8.57
C ALA A 207 -12.59 2.26 8.57
N VAL A 208 -12.99 2.85 7.45
CA VAL A 208 -13.30 4.31 7.42
C VAL A 208 -14.55 4.66 8.19
N LEU A 209 -15.55 3.79 8.24
CA LEU A 209 -16.74 3.98 9.07
C LEU A 209 -16.37 3.91 10.56
N ASP A 210 -15.54 2.94 10.96
CA ASP A 210 -15.04 2.80 12.33
C ASP A 210 -14.20 4.03 12.76
N ALA A 211 -13.45 4.64 11.83
CA ALA A 211 -12.72 5.88 12.04
C ALA A 211 -13.62 7.15 12.08
N GLY A 212 -14.94 6.99 12.01
CA GLY A 212 -15.91 8.08 12.05
C GLY A 212 -16.04 8.87 10.75
N TYR A 213 -15.54 8.34 9.63
CA TYR A 213 -15.67 8.99 8.33
C TYR A 213 -16.84 8.38 7.54
N PHE A 214 -17.93 9.14 7.44
CA PHE A 214 -19.14 8.72 6.68
C PHE A 214 -18.86 8.74 5.19
N LEU A 215 -18.90 7.57 4.59
CA LEU A 215 -18.65 7.35 3.17
C LEU A 215 -19.73 6.44 2.60
N ASN A 216 -20.21 6.75 1.41
CA ASN A 216 -21.11 5.87 0.67
C ASN A 216 -20.34 4.66 0.12
N GLU A 217 -20.80 3.44 0.37
CA GLU A 217 -20.13 2.20 -0.08
C GLU A 217 -19.96 2.15 -1.61
N LYS A 218 -20.99 2.60 -2.37
CA LYS A 218 -20.89 2.66 -3.83
C LYS A 218 -19.85 3.67 -4.32
N LEU A 219 -19.68 4.78 -3.60
CA LEU A 219 -18.63 5.76 -3.89
C LEU A 219 -17.24 5.16 -3.60
N CYS A 220 -17.11 4.44 -2.50
CA CYS A 220 -15.89 3.75 -2.12
C CYS A 220 -15.44 2.74 -3.19
N ILE A 221 -16.33 1.84 -3.61
CA ILE A 221 -15.98 0.82 -4.62
C ILE A 221 -15.72 1.46 -6.00
N ARG A 222 -16.44 2.51 -6.38
CA ARG A 222 -16.16 3.29 -7.60
C ARG A 222 -14.77 3.91 -7.61
N PHE A 223 -14.37 4.50 -6.49
CA PHE A 223 -13.05 5.09 -6.32
C PHE A 223 -11.94 4.03 -6.47
N ILE A 224 -12.05 2.93 -5.74
CA ILE A 224 -11.07 1.84 -5.77
C ILE A 224 -11.00 1.20 -7.16
N SER A 225 -12.15 0.86 -7.77
CA SER A 225 -12.21 0.30 -9.12
C SER A 225 -11.60 1.23 -10.16
N SER A 226 -11.78 2.55 -10.00
CA SER A 226 -11.19 3.56 -10.89
C SER A 226 -9.67 3.62 -10.75
N LEU A 227 -9.12 3.61 -9.54
CA LEU A 227 -7.68 3.55 -9.29
C LEU A 227 -7.03 2.29 -9.88
N LEU A 228 -7.69 1.13 -9.71
CA LEU A 228 -7.22 -0.14 -10.27
C LEU A 228 -7.30 -0.17 -11.81
N THR A 229 -8.32 0.49 -12.37
CA THR A 229 -8.47 0.60 -13.83
C THR A 229 -7.36 1.43 -14.45
N LYS A 230 -7.11 2.58 -13.83
CA LYS A 230 -6.10 3.53 -14.27
C LYS A 230 -5.57 4.32 -13.08
N PRO A 231 -4.24 4.44 -12.92
CA PRO A 231 -3.63 5.06 -11.76
C PRO A 231 -3.74 6.60 -11.77
N PHE A 232 -4.82 7.16 -12.30
CA PHE A 232 -5.11 8.59 -12.25
C PHE A 232 -6.62 8.84 -12.11
N VAL A 233 -7.00 9.35 -10.94
CA VAL A 233 -8.38 9.68 -10.57
C VAL A 233 -8.47 11.14 -10.16
N ILE A 234 -9.53 11.81 -10.57
CA ILE A 234 -9.85 13.19 -10.17
C ILE A 234 -11.14 13.14 -9.35
N LEU A 235 -11.09 13.65 -8.12
CA LEU A 235 -12.22 13.77 -7.21
C LEU A 235 -12.75 15.21 -7.28
N THR A 236 -13.96 15.40 -7.80
CA THR A 236 -14.59 16.72 -7.94
C THR A 236 -15.72 16.89 -6.95
N GLY A 237 -16.07 18.12 -6.57
CA GLY A 237 -17.20 18.42 -5.70
C GLY A 237 -16.98 19.69 -4.89
N LEU A 238 -17.97 20.05 -4.07
CA LEU A 238 -17.91 21.24 -3.21
C LEU A 238 -16.75 21.20 -2.23
N SER A 239 -16.23 22.37 -1.85
CA SER A 239 -15.26 22.49 -0.77
C SER A 239 -15.81 21.85 0.51
N GLY A 240 -14.95 21.17 1.27
CA GLY A 240 -15.38 20.48 2.50
C GLY A 240 -16.15 19.17 2.32
N SER A 241 -16.41 18.68 1.10
CA SER A 241 -17.14 17.42 0.86
C SER A 241 -16.36 16.13 1.19
N GLY A 242 -15.12 16.22 1.67
CA GLY A 242 -14.33 15.06 2.09
C GLY A 242 -13.40 14.47 1.03
N LYS A 243 -13.29 15.03 -0.17
CA LYS A 243 -12.45 14.51 -1.28
C LYS A 243 -11.02 14.17 -0.88
N THR A 244 -10.31 15.14 -0.33
CA THR A 244 -8.92 14.98 0.11
C THR A 244 -8.80 13.98 1.26
N LYS A 245 -9.77 13.98 2.20
CA LYS A 245 -9.82 13.01 3.29
C LYS A 245 -9.97 11.58 2.80
N MET A 246 -10.80 11.32 1.78
CA MET A 246 -10.94 9.97 1.20
C MET A 246 -9.63 9.48 0.58
N ALA A 247 -8.98 10.33 -0.22
CA ALA A 247 -7.69 9.99 -0.82
C ALA A 247 -6.62 9.70 0.24
N GLN A 248 -6.57 10.54 1.28
CA GLN A 248 -5.66 10.38 2.42
C GLN A 248 -5.98 9.12 3.22
N ALA A 249 -7.24 8.87 3.55
CA ALA A 249 -7.69 7.70 4.29
C ALA A 249 -7.27 6.40 3.60
N PHE A 250 -7.49 6.29 2.28
CA PHE A 250 -7.10 5.11 1.52
C PHE A 250 -5.58 4.90 1.50
N ALA A 251 -4.81 5.98 1.26
CA ALA A 251 -3.36 5.90 1.29
C ALA A 251 -2.82 5.52 2.68
N MET A 252 -3.36 6.11 3.75
CA MET A 252 -2.98 5.78 5.12
C MET A 252 -3.32 4.33 5.49
N TRP A 253 -4.48 3.85 5.06
CA TRP A 253 -4.95 2.51 5.37
C TRP A 253 -4.10 1.42 4.72
N ILE A 254 -3.76 1.57 3.43
CA ILE A 254 -3.10 0.50 2.66
C ILE A 254 -1.56 0.54 2.72
N CYS A 255 -0.96 1.70 3.03
CA CYS A 255 0.49 1.87 3.06
C CYS A 255 1.13 1.40 4.36
N GLU A 256 2.41 1.02 4.30
CA GLU A 256 3.24 0.80 5.48
C GLU A 256 3.62 2.16 6.09
N ASN A 257 3.05 2.51 7.25
CA ASN A 257 3.22 3.84 7.85
C ASN A 257 4.37 3.93 8.89
N GLU A 258 5.01 2.80 9.24
CA GLU A 258 6.12 2.75 10.19
C GLU A 258 7.47 3.02 9.50
N VAL A 259 7.61 4.15 8.83
CA VAL A 259 8.88 4.51 8.20
C VAL A 259 9.55 5.63 8.99
N ALA A 260 10.64 5.30 9.68
CA ALA A 260 11.45 6.25 10.45
C ALA A 260 12.08 7.37 9.59
N ASN A 261 12.06 7.24 8.26
CA ASN A 261 12.63 8.20 7.33
C ASN A 261 11.53 8.76 6.42
N GLU A 262 11.26 10.06 6.53
CA GLU A 262 10.25 10.77 5.75
C GLU A 262 10.41 10.61 4.22
N LYS A 263 11.65 10.46 3.73
CA LYS A 263 11.95 10.22 2.31
C LYS A 263 11.48 8.87 1.78
N LYS A 264 11.06 7.95 2.66
CA LYS A 264 10.55 6.62 2.30
C LYS A 264 9.03 6.50 2.45
N LYS A 265 8.32 7.59 2.68
CA LYS A 265 6.85 7.58 2.74
C LYS A 265 6.28 7.08 1.42
N GLN A 266 5.21 6.27 1.51
CA GLN A 266 4.53 5.73 0.34
C GLN A 266 3.43 6.65 -0.19
N TYR A 267 3.16 7.78 0.43
CA TYR A 267 2.25 8.79 -0.08
C TYR A 267 2.72 10.20 0.28
N CYS A 268 2.37 11.15 -0.57
CA CYS A 268 2.51 12.58 -0.30
C CYS A 268 1.24 13.32 -0.73
N ILE A 269 0.91 14.37 0.03
CA ILE A 269 -0.21 15.28 -0.26
C ILE A 269 0.42 16.63 -0.56
N VAL A 270 0.12 17.14 -1.76
CA VAL A 270 0.76 18.35 -2.28
C VAL A 270 -0.32 19.34 -2.69
N PRO A 271 -0.44 20.49 -2.00
CA PRO A 271 -1.31 21.57 -2.44
C PRO A 271 -0.73 22.20 -3.71
N VAL A 272 -1.56 22.33 -4.74
CA VAL A 272 -1.15 22.93 -6.00
C VAL A 272 -1.15 24.47 -5.86
N GLY A 273 -0.03 25.12 -6.24
CA GLY A 273 0.06 26.57 -6.24
C GLY A 273 -0.57 27.18 -7.49
N ALA A 274 -1.23 28.33 -7.33
CA ALA A 274 -1.83 29.07 -8.46
C ALA A 274 -0.80 29.59 -9.48
N ASP A 275 0.47 29.69 -9.06
CA ASP A 275 1.60 30.14 -9.86
C ASP A 275 2.32 29.01 -10.64
N TRP A 276 1.85 27.77 -10.57
CA TRP A 276 2.49 26.64 -11.22
C TRP A 276 2.32 26.67 -12.74
N THR A 277 3.38 26.99 -13.45
CA THR A 277 3.38 27.10 -14.90
C THR A 277 4.21 26.05 -15.62
N ASN A 278 5.00 25.27 -14.88
CA ASN A 278 5.87 24.22 -15.40
C ASN A 278 6.00 23.07 -14.40
N ARG A 279 6.80 22.04 -14.73
CA ARG A 279 6.97 20.81 -13.93
C ARG A 279 7.83 20.97 -12.66
N GLU A 280 8.57 22.07 -12.55
CA GLU A 280 9.58 22.25 -11.50
C GLU A 280 9.04 22.12 -10.06
N PRO A 281 7.84 22.63 -9.76
CA PRO A 281 7.27 22.44 -8.44
C PRO A 281 7.03 20.99 -8.04
N LEU A 282 6.84 20.07 -9.02
CA LEU A 282 6.61 18.64 -8.74
C LEU A 282 7.90 17.81 -8.73
N ILE A 283 8.77 18.03 -9.70
CA ILE A 283 9.92 17.14 -9.92
C ILE A 283 11.27 17.86 -9.87
N GLY A 284 11.30 19.19 -9.68
CA GLY A 284 12.53 19.97 -9.62
C GLY A 284 13.18 20.22 -10.98
N PHE A 285 14.44 20.64 -10.95
CA PHE A 285 15.18 21.04 -12.15
C PHE A 285 16.70 20.87 -11.97
N PRO A 286 17.45 20.73 -13.08
CA PRO A 286 18.91 20.78 -13.07
C PRO A 286 19.41 22.16 -12.64
N ASN A 287 20.34 22.23 -11.68
CA ASN A 287 20.94 23.50 -11.27
C ASN A 287 21.90 24.00 -12.36
N ALA A 288 21.58 25.15 -12.97
CA ALA A 288 22.41 25.72 -14.03
C ALA A 288 23.72 26.34 -13.52
N LEU A 289 23.81 26.63 -12.21
CA LEU A 289 24.98 27.27 -11.61
C LEU A 289 26.00 26.26 -11.08
N GLU A 290 25.57 25.05 -10.77
CA GLU A 290 26.40 24.00 -10.22
C GLU A 290 26.42 22.77 -11.14
N ARG A 291 27.63 22.27 -11.47
CA ARG A 291 27.75 21.08 -12.31
C ARG A 291 27.27 19.84 -11.58
N ASN A 292 26.52 18.99 -12.29
CA ASN A 292 26.01 17.73 -11.79
C ASN A 292 25.15 17.86 -10.52
N CYS A 293 24.45 18.98 -10.38
CA CYS A 293 23.55 19.26 -9.27
C CYS A 293 22.09 19.29 -9.76
N TYR A 294 21.21 18.68 -8.98
CA TYR A 294 19.76 18.70 -9.22
C TYR A 294 19.05 19.27 -7.99
N VAL A 295 18.18 20.24 -8.20
CA VAL A 295 17.36 20.85 -7.16
C VAL A 295 16.05 20.09 -7.06
N LYS A 296 15.90 19.34 -5.99
CA LYS A 296 14.65 18.61 -5.68
C LYS A 296 13.64 19.55 -5.03
N PRO A 297 12.33 19.42 -5.32
CA PRO A 297 11.31 20.16 -4.58
C PRO A 297 11.14 19.57 -3.17
N ASP A 298 10.80 20.42 -2.20
CA ASP A 298 10.65 20.02 -0.79
C ASP A 298 9.35 19.22 -0.52
N ASN A 299 8.45 19.11 -1.50
CA ASN A 299 7.16 18.42 -1.35
C ASN A 299 7.26 16.87 -1.38
N GLY A 300 8.45 16.33 -1.62
CA GLY A 300 8.70 14.89 -1.60
C GLY A 300 8.21 14.10 -2.83
N VAL A 301 7.64 14.72 -3.86
CA VAL A 301 7.10 14.03 -5.05
C VAL A 301 8.18 13.26 -5.81
N LEU A 302 9.33 13.89 -6.06
CA LEU A 302 10.42 13.23 -6.78
C LEU A 302 10.98 12.05 -5.99
N ASP A 303 11.16 12.19 -4.69
CA ASP A 303 11.62 11.09 -3.83
C ASP A 303 10.60 9.93 -3.79
N LEU A 304 9.29 10.24 -3.74
CA LEU A 304 8.21 9.25 -3.86
C LEU A 304 8.31 8.43 -5.15
N ILE A 305 8.53 9.10 -6.29
CA ILE A 305 8.64 8.45 -7.61
C ILE A 305 9.92 7.59 -7.68
N ILE A 306 11.03 8.08 -7.15
CA ILE A 306 12.31 7.33 -7.09
C ILE A 306 12.13 6.07 -6.23
N GLU A 307 11.53 6.19 -5.04
CA GLU A 307 11.26 5.05 -4.16
C GLU A 307 10.31 4.03 -4.82
N ALA A 308 9.24 4.48 -5.48
CA ALA A 308 8.30 3.61 -6.19
C ALA A 308 8.96 2.82 -7.34
N ASN A 309 10.01 3.36 -7.96
CA ASN A 309 10.74 2.70 -9.05
C ASN A 309 11.73 1.63 -8.58
N LYS A 310 12.08 1.58 -7.30
CA LYS A 310 13.02 0.56 -6.78
C LYS A 310 12.45 -0.84 -6.93
N LYS A 311 13.31 -1.81 -7.28
CA LYS A 311 12.90 -3.21 -7.51
C LYS A 311 12.19 -3.83 -6.30
N GLU A 312 12.69 -3.56 -5.11
CA GLU A 312 12.14 -4.04 -3.84
C GLU A 312 10.77 -3.44 -3.48
N ASN A 313 10.39 -2.35 -4.13
CA ASN A 313 9.16 -1.62 -3.86
C ASN A 313 8.05 -1.85 -4.92
N GLN A 314 8.30 -2.65 -5.95
CA GLN A 314 7.38 -2.84 -7.08
C GLN A 314 6.00 -3.42 -6.69
N ASN A 315 5.92 -4.12 -5.55
CA ASN A 315 4.67 -4.69 -5.02
C ASN A 315 4.03 -3.83 -3.92
N LYS A 316 4.57 -2.64 -3.64
CA LYS A 316 4.03 -1.69 -2.67
C LYS A 316 3.32 -0.56 -3.41
N PRO A 317 2.10 -0.17 -3.02
CA PRO A 317 1.42 0.98 -3.62
C PRO A 317 2.05 2.30 -3.15
N TYR A 318 2.12 3.27 -4.05
CA TYR A 318 2.55 4.65 -3.78
C TYR A 318 1.48 5.61 -4.24
N PHE A 319 1.23 6.69 -3.49
CA PHE A 319 0.16 7.64 -3.80
C PHE A 319 0.69 9.08 -3.85
N LEU A 320 0.40 9.74 -4.98
CA LEU A 320 0.55 11.19 -5.12
C LEU A 320 -0.83 11.83 -5.08
N ILE A 321 -1.10 12.60 -4.05
CA ILE A 321 -2.35 13.34 -3.89
C ILE A 321 -2.09 14.81 -4.19
N LEU A 322 -2.68 15.32 -5.28
CA LEU A 322 -2.61 16.72 -5.69
C LEU A 322 -3.87 17.43 -5.20
N ASP A 323 -3.73 18.24 -4.17
CA ASP A 323 -4.85 18.98 -3.60
C ASP A 323 -5.10 20.27 -4.37
N GLU A 324 -6.38 20.55 -4.68
CA GLU A 324 -6.80 21.67 -5.54
C GLU A 324 -6.10 21.67 -6.89
N MET A 325 -6.08 20.51 -7.56
CA MET A 325 -5.32 20.28 -8.78
C MET A 325 -5.59 21.30 -9.90
N ASN A 326 -6.77 21.89 -9.96
CA ASN A 326 -7.19 22.86 -10.98
C ASN A 326 -6.97 24.33 -10.57
N LEU A 327 -6.27 24.59 -9.47
CA LEU A 327 -5.90 25.95 -9.07
C LEU A 327 -4.91 26.58 -10.08
N SER A 328 -4.18 25.75 -10.82
CA SER A 328 -3.38 26.16 -11.99
C SER A 328 -3.68 25.28 -13.21
N HIS A 329 -3.17 25.65 -14.38
CA HIS A 329 -3.32 24.90 -15.62
C HIS A 329 -2.62 23.54 -15.56
N VAL A 330 -3.37 22.46 -15.34
CA VAL A 330 -2.86 21.10 -15.18
C VAL A 330 -2.01 20.64 -16.38
N GLU A 331 -2.42 20.95 -17.59
CA GLU A 331 -1.69 20.60 -18.80
C GLU A 331 -0.32 21.26 -18.94
N ARG A 332 0.03 22.24 -18.08
CA ARG A 332 1.35 22.86 -18.04
C ARG A 332 2.25 22.19 -17.05
N TYR A 333 1.88 22.23 -15.76
CA TYR A 333 2.75 21.71 -14.71
C TYR A 333 2.79 20.17 -14.66
N PHE A 334 1.74 19.51 -15.15
CA PHE A 334 1.58 18.05 -15.15
C PHE A 334 1.81 17.41 -16.54
N ALA A 335 2.31 18.17 -17.52
CA ALA A 335 2.49 17.73 -18.89
C ALA A 335 3.31 16.46 -19.06
N ASP A 336 4.43 16.36 -18.33
CA ASP A 336 5.34 15.22 -18.41
C ASP A 336 4.66 13.94 -17.89
N PHE A 337 3.92 14.03 -16.81
CA PHE A 337 3.14 12.91 -16.28
C PHE A 337 2.08 12.44 -17.27
N LEU A 338 1.32 13.38 -17.85
CA LEU A 338 0.33 13.06 -18.89
C LEU A 338 0.97 12.39 -20.11
N SER A 339 2.17 12.81 -20.48
CA SER A 339 2.92 12.24 -21.61
C SER A 339 3.40 10.82 -21.33
N VAL A 340 4.08 10.60 -20.20
CA VAL A 340 4.68 9.29 -19.89
C VAL A 340 3.62 8.23 -19.54
N MET A 341 2.48 8.62 -18.95
CA MET A 341 1.34 7.72 -18.75
C MET A 341 0.80 7.15 -20.07
N GLU A 342 0.96 7.87 -21.18
CA GLU A 342 0.49 7.45 -22.50
C GLU A 342 1.58 6.71 -23.29
N SER A 343 2.75 7.34 -23.42
CA SER A 343 3.83 6.86 -24.30
C SER A 343 4.60 5.69 -23.70
N LYS A 344 4.47 5.46 -22.37
CA LYS A 344 5.31 4.53 -21.60
C LYS A 344 6.81 4.81 -21.78
N SER A 345 7.16 6.04 -22.19
CA SER A 345 8.54 6.52 -22.26
C SER A 345 9.05 6.91 -20.87
N LYS A 346 10.37 7.06 -20.74
CA LYS A 346 10.97 7.60 -19.52
C LYS A 346 10.83 9.11 -19.47
N MET A 347 10.63 9.64 -18.27
CA MET A 347 10.67 11.07 -18.01
C MET A 347 12.14 11.50 -17.87
N ALA A 348 12.59 12.42 -18.72
CA ALA A 348 13.93 12.99 -18.64
C ALA A 348 14.01 14.03 -17.51
N LEU A 349 14.96 13.86 -16.59
CA LEU A 349 15.18 14.77 -15.47
C LEU A 349 16.39 15.68 -15.71
N HIS A 350 17.53 15.11 -16.16
CA HIS A 350 18.73 15.87 -16.54
C HIS A 350 19.51 15.18 -17.65
N SER A 351 20.49 15.87 -18.21
CA SER A 351 21.30 15.39 -19.35
C SER A 351 22.55 14.59 -18.95
N GLY A 352 22.79 14.37 -17.66
CA GLY A 352 23.95 13.64 -17.16
C GLY A 352 23.92 12.14 -17.48
N VAL A 353 25.08 11.50 -17.42
CA VAL A 353 25.22 10.04 -17.57
C VAL A 353 25.13 9.33 -16.20
N ILE A 354 25.48 10.04 -15.14
CA ILE A 354 25.44 9.56 -13.73
C ILE A 354 24.32 10.27 -12.99
N GLU A 355 23.94 9.75 -11.84
CA GLU A 355 22.97 10.38 -10.94
C GLU A 355 23.50 11.72 -10.38
N TRP A 356 22.63 12.72 -10.31
CA TRP A 356 22.90 14.01 -9.71
C TRP A 356 22.11 14.18 -8.41
N ASN A 357 22.78 14.24 -7.25
CA ASN A 357 22.13 14.32 -5.93
C ASN A 357 21.06 13.20 -5.72
N ASP A 358 21.42 11.95 -6.02
CA ASP A 358 20.53 10.77 -5.98
C ASP A 358 19.33 10.85 -6.95
N VAL A 359 19.40 11.70 -7.99
CA VAL A 359 18.41 11.80 -9.05
C VAL A 359 18.94 11.17 -10.33
N PRO A 360 18.26 10.18 -10.90
CA PRO A 360 18.66 9.55 -12.17
C PRO A 360 18.42 10.50 -13.35
N ALA A 361 19.18 10.32 -14.44
CA ALA A 361 18.99 11.13 -15.66
C ALA A 361 17.58 10.98 -16.26
N GLN A 362 17.01 9.80 -16.14
CA GLN A 362 15.67 9.46 -16.62
C GLN A 362 14.99 8.53 -15.64
N ILE A 363 13.67 8.65 -15.50
CA ILE A 363 12.88 7.81 -14.59
C ILE A 363 11.63 7.28 -15.32
N ASP A 364 11.30 6.00 -15.05
CA ASP A 364 10.05 5.40 -15.53
C ASP A 364 8.86 5.92 -14.72
N PHE A 365 7.67 5.94 -15.33
CA PHE A 365 6.44 6.09 -14.56
C PHE A 365 6.12 4.76 -13.87
N PRO A 366 6.17 4.69 -12.52
CA PRO A 366 6.02 3.42 -11.82
C PRO A 366 4.61 2.87 -11.96
N LYS A 367 4.48 1.55 -12.21
CA LYS A 367 3.17 0.89 -12.33
C LYS A 367 2.41 0.75 -11.00
N ASN A 368 3.07 1.02 -9.89
CA ASN A 368 2.56 1.00 -8.53
C ASN A 368 2.37 2.41 -7.94
N LEU A 369 2.49 3.45 -8.77
CA LEU A 369 2.19 4.84 -8.41
C LEU A 369 0.76 5.19 -8.83
N PHE A 370 -0.05 5.63 -7.88
CA PHE A 370 -1.43 6.07 -8.07
C PHE A 370 -1.53 7.59 -7.83
N ILE A 371 -2.16 8.30 -8.75
CA ILE A 371 -2.30 9.76 -8.68
C ILE A 371 -3.76 10.09 -8.43
N ILE A 372 -4.02 10.92 -7.44
CA ILE A 372 -5.35 11.38 -7.08
C ILE A 372 -5.33 12.91 -7.05
N GLY A 373 -6.08 13.54 -7.94
CA GLY A 373 -6.30 14.99 -7.89
C GLY A 373 -7.60 15.32 -7.21
N THR A 374 -7.65 16.37 -6.38
CA THR A 374 -8.89 16.92 -5.86
C THR A 374 -9.21 18.24 -6.53
N VAL A 375 -10.51 18.54 -6.69
CA VAL A 375 -11.00 19.71 -7.40
C VAL A 375 -12.21 20.30 -6.67
N ASN A 376 -12.15 21.57 -6.36
CA ASN A 376 -13.28 22.34 -5.85
C ASN A 376 -14.03 22.97 -7.05
N ILE A 377 -15.36 22.70 -7.12
CA ILE A 377 -16.20 23.20 -8.22
C ILE A 377 -16.85 24.55 -7.90
N ASP A 378 -16.82 24.97 -6.64
CA ASP A 378 -17.38 26.22 -6.11
C ASP A 378 -16.39 27.40 -6.19
N GLU A 379 -15.17 27.16 -6.64
CA GLU A 379 -14.14 28.18 -6.80
C GLU A 379 -13.93 28.55 -8.27
N THR A 380 -13.45 29.77 -8.55
CA THR A 380 -13.05 30.22 -9.89
C THR A 380 -11.74 29.55 -10.29
N THR A 381 -11.83 28.35 -10.83
CA THR A 381 -10.69 27.50 -11.16
C THR A 381 -10.65 27.16 -12.66
N TYR A 382 -9.52 26.64 -13.11
CA TYR A 382 -9.36 26.30 -14.52
C TYR A 382 -10.12 25.01 -14.87
N MET A 383 -10.82 25.01 -15.99
CA MET A 383 -11.41 23.79 -16.57
C MET A 383 -10.31 22.85 -17.06
N PHE A 384 -10.52 21.55 -16.90
CA PHE A 384 -9.62 20.57 -17.47
C PHE A 384 -9.71 20.49 -18.98
N SER A 385 -8.55 20.43 -19.64
CA SER A 385 -8.51 20.14 -21.06
C SER A 385 -8.90 18.67 -21.34
N PRO A 386 -9.36 18.36 -22.58
CA PRO A 386 -9.63 16.98 -22.97
C PRO A 386 -8.44 16.04 -22.76
N LYS A 387 -7.19 16.56 -22.84
CA LYS A 387 -5.97 15.78 -22.61
C LYS A 387 -5.87 15.22 -21.19
N VAL A 388 -6.35 15.95 -20.21
CA VAL A 388 -6.40 15.53 -18.80
C VAL A 388 -7.55 14.53 -18.58
N LEU A 389 -8.77 14.90 -19.06
CA LEU A 389 -9.98 14.08 -18.86
C LEU A 389 -9.89 12.71 -19.55
N ASP A 390 -9.21 12.61 -20.70
CA ASP A 390 -8.96 11.33 -21.36
C ASP A 390 -8.05 10.39 -20.56
N ARG A 391 -7.26 10.95 -19.65
CA ARG A 391 -6.28 10.20 -18.85
C ARG A 391 -6.71 9.94 -17.42
N ALA A 392 -7.75 10.61 -16.94
CA ALA A 392 -8.30 10.45 -15.61
C ALA A 392 -9.66 9.75 -15.62
N SER A 393 -10.04 9.17 -14.49
CA SER A 393 -11.44 8.90 -14.16
C SER A 393 -11.92 10.01 -13.22
N VAL A 394 -13.04 10.65 -13.54
CA VAL A 394 -13.56 11.79 -12.76
C VAL A 394 -14.71 11.32 -11.88
N ILE A 395 -14.56 11.44 -10.58
CA ILE A 395 -15.57 11.02 -9.59
C ILE A 395 -16.09 12.25 -8.89
N GLU A 396 -17.40 12.49 -9.02
CA GLU A 396 -18.07 13.58 -8.34
C GLU A 396 -18.44 13.17 -6.92
N PHE A 397 -18.03 13.99 -5.96
CA PHE A 397 -18.42 13.93 -4.55
C PHE A 397 -19.60 14.85 -4.33
N ARG A 398 -20.74 14.27 -4.08
CA ARG A 398 -21.95 14.99 -3.77
C ARG A 398 -22.54 14.48 -2.48
N VAL A 399 -22.75 15.38 -1.55
CA VAL A 399 -23.38 15.05 -0.26
C VAL A 399 -24.89 15.12 -0.44
N THR A 400 -25.60 14.07 -0.10
CA THR A 400 -27.05 14.01 -0.09
C THR A 400 -27.61 14.60 1.21
N ALA A 401 -28.89 15.02 1.21
CA ALA A 401 -29.56 15.50 2.43
C ALA A 401 -29.52 14.47 3.56
N LYS A 402 -29.67 13.18 3.22
CA LYS A 402 -29.61 12.08 4.18
C LYS A 402 -28.20 11.92 4.78
N GLU A 403 -27.15 11.94 3.96
CA GLU A 403 -25.76 11.87 4.45
C GLU A 403 -25.43 13.07 5.35
N MET A 404 -25.96 14.25 5.04
CA MET A 404 -25.81 15.43 5.88
C MET A 404 -26.55 15.27 7.22
N GLU A 405 -27.75 14.71 7.21
CA GLU A 405 -28.51 14.41 8.41
C GLU A 405 -27.80 13.40 9.31
N ASP A 406 -27.33 12.29 8.72
CA ASP A 406 -26.58 11.24 9.42
C ASP A 406 -25.28 11.82 10.04
N TYR A 407 -24.58 12.67 9.32
CA TYR A 407 -23.38 13.38 9.83
C TYR A 407 -23.70 14.29 11.02
N LEU A 408 -24.76 15.10 10.92
CA LEU A 408 -25.15 16.03 11.99
C LEU A 408 -25.61 15.30 13.26
N GLN A 409 -26.13 14.08 13.13
CA GLN A 409 -26.57 13.26 14.26
C GLN A 409 -25.41 12.49 14.92
N SER A 410 -24.31 12.21 14.20
CA SER A 410 -23.27 11.28 14.65
C SER A 410 -22.37 11.83 15.76
N ASN A 411 -22.18 13.14 15.87
CA ASN A 411 -21.22 13.80 16.79
C ASN A 411 -19.80 13.17 16.83
N ALA A 412 -19.44 12.31 15.87
CA ALA A 412 -18.18 11.60 15.85
C ALA A 412 -17.07 12.49 15.27
N ALA A 413 -15.96 12.60 15.99
CA ALA A 413 -14.74 13.21 15.44
C ALA A 413 -14.05 12.19 14.50
N ILE A 414 -13.76 12.60 13.27
CA ILE A 414 -13.03 11.76 12.31
C ILE A 414 -11.59 11.61 12.79
N ASN A 415 -11.14 10.38 13.04
CA ASN A 415 -9.76 10.05 13.41
C ASN A 415 -9.10 9.16 12.34
N LEU A 416 -8.45 9.78 11.34
CA LEU A 416 -7.76 9.04 10.29
C LEU A 416 -6.48 8.32 10.77
N GLU A 417 -5.95 8.67 11.95
CA GLU A 417 -4.76 8.02 12.52
C GLU A 417 -4.99 6.53 12.82
N ASP A 418 -6.23 6.17 13.15
CA ASP A 418 -6.62 4.78 13.43
C ASP A 418 -6.54 3.89 12.19
N LEU A 419 -6.56 4.48 10.98
CA LEU A 419 -6.45 3.74 9.71
C LEU A 419 -5.02 3.31 9.36
N LYS A 420 -3.99 3.87 10.03
CA LYS A 420 -2.59 3.69 9.60
C LYS A 420 -2.17 2.23 9.51
N GLY A 421 -1.98 1.75 8.28
CA GLY A 421 -1.41 0.43 7.97
C GLY A 421 -2.34 -0.75 8.26
N GLU A 422 -3.62 -0.54 8.56
CA GLU A 422 -4.58 -1.63 8.79
C GLU A 422 -4.74 -2.54 7.57
N GLY A 423 -4.76 -1.95 6.37
CA GLY A 423 -4.88 -2.66 5.09
C GLY A 423 -3.56 -3.11 4.47
N LYS A 424 -2.41 -2.93 5.14
CA LYS A 424 -1.08 -3.23 4.58
C LYS A 424 -0.89 -4.68 4.11
N SER A 425 -1.61 -5.63 4.71
CA SER A 425 -1.60 -7.03 4.28
C SER A 425 -2.19 -7.26 2.89
N MET A 426 -3.06 -6.34 2.44
CA MET A 426 -3.73 -6.35 1.14
C MET A 426 -3.01 -5.51 0.07
N ALA A 427 -1.94 -4.79 0.44
CA ALA A 427 -1.23 -3.85 -0.44
C ALA A 427 -0.67 -4.49 -1.71
N GLU A 428 -0.04 -5.65 -1.58
CA GLU A 428 0.51 -6.40 -2.71
C GLU A 428 -0.60 -6.87 -3.66
N SER A 429 -1.69 -7.45 -3.13
CA SER A 429 -2.86 -7.87 -3.91
C SER A 429 -3.52 -6.70 -4.64
N PHE A 430 -3.59 -5.51 -4.03
CA PHE A 430 -4.07 -4.30 -4.69
C PHE A 430 -3.21 -3.92 -5.89
N VAL A 431 -1.88 -3.95 -5.74
CA VAL A 431 -0.95 -3.63 -6.84
C VAL A 431 -1.00 -4.68 -7.94
N GLU A 432 -1.16 -5.96 -7.61
CA GLU A 432 -1.33 -7.04 -8.60
C GLU A 432 -2.63 -6.86 -9.40
N LEU A 433 -3.75 -6.56 -8.74
CA LEU A 433 -5.01 -6.24 -9.41
C LEU A 433 -4.87 -5.06 -10.38
N ALA A 434 -4.14 -4.01 -9.97
CA ALA A 434 -3.88 -2.86 -10.83
C ALA A 434 -3.02 -3.20 -12.05
N LYS A 435 -2.10 -4.17 -11.93
CA LYS A 435 -1.23 -4.64 -13.02
C LYS A 435 -1.86 -5.70 -13.91
N ASP A 436 -2.88 -6.41 -13.42
CA ASP A 436 -3.54 -7.50 -14.15
C ASP A 436 -4.32 -6.95 -15.35
N THR A 437 -3.85 -7.25 -16.55
CA THR A 437 -4.48 -6.88 -17.82
C THR A 437 -5.28 -8.02 -18.45
N SER A 438 -5.35 -9.17 -17.80
CA SER A 438 -6.04 -10.37 -18.31
C SER A 438 -7.53 -10.45 -17.93
N LEU A 439 -8.01 -9.52 -17.10
CA LEU A 439 -9.38 -9.50 -16.63
C LEU A 439 -10.35 -9.19 -17.77
N GLU A 440 -11.33 -10.05 -17.93
CA GLU A 440 -12.41 -9.90 -18.91
C GLU A 440 -13.72 -9.50 -18.20
N ALA A 441 -14.46 -8.58 -18.80
CA ALA A 441 -15.77 -8.18 -18.29
C ALA A 441 -16.82 -9.26 -18.65
N THR A 442 -17.72 -9.51 -17.71
CA THR A 442 -18.93 -10.30 -17.95
C THR A 442 -19.91 -9.48 -18.81
N ASP A 443 -20.66 -10.16 -19.69
CA ASP A 443 -21.67 -9.53 -20.57
C ASP A 443 -21.16 -8.34 -21.38
N THR A 444 -20.02 -8.50 -22.04
CA THR A 444 -19.43 -7.48 -22.92
C THR A 444 -20.37 -7.05 -24.04
N ALA A 445 -21.30 -7.88 -24.47
CA ALA A 445 -22.24 -7.56 -25.56
C ALA A 445 -23.21 -6.43 -25.17
N ALA A 446 -23.81 -6.51 -23.98
CA ALA A 446 -24.71 -5.47 -23.47
C ALA A 446 -23.95 -4.16 -23.20
N LEU A 447 -22.76 -4.23 -22.59
CA LEU A 447 -21.88 -3.09 -22.37
C LEU A 447 -21.52 -2.40 -23.69
N ASN A 448 -21.06 -3.16 -24.68
CA ASN A 448 -20.66 -2.62 -25.99
C ASN A 448 -21.84 -1.94 -26.72
N LYS A 449 -23.04 -2.55 -26.67
CA LYS A 449 -24.24 -1.94 -27.27
C LYS A 449 -24.54 -0.57 -26.64
N THR A 450 -24.48 -0.48 -25.31
CA THR A 450 -24.69 0.79 -24.59
C THR A 450 -23.64 1.83 -24.97
N LEU A 451 -22.35 1.46 -24.97
CA LEU A 451 -21.26 2.35 -25.34
C LEU A 451 -21.40 2.90 -26.78
N ILE A 452 -21.85 2.09 -27.74
CA ILE A 452 -22.08 2.54 -29.12
C ILE A 452 -23.22 3.56 -29.19
N CYS A 453 -24.30 3.38 -28.41
CA CYS A 453 -25.38 4.37 -28.36
C CYS A 453 -24.87 5.72 -27.84
N PHE A 454 -24.16 5.73 -26.71
CA PHE A 454 -23.56 6.97 -26.16
C PHE A 454 -22.52 7.59 -27.11
N PHE A 455 -21.66 6.78 -27.73
CA PHE A 455 -20.67 7.24 -28.69
C PHE A 455 -21.34 8.01 -29.86
N THR A 456 -22.42 7.45 -30.39
CA THR A 456 -23.13 8.03 -31.55
C THR A 456 -23.71 9.40 -31.22
N GLU A 457 -24.26 9.55 -30.02
CA GLU A 457 -24.81 10.84 -29.59
C GLU A 457 -23.72 11.86 -29.24
N LEU A 458 -22.71 11.46 -28.47
CA LEU A 458 -21.60 12.35 -28.11
C LEU A 458 -20.80 12.87 -29.30
N LYS A 459 -20.72 12.08 -30.38
CA LYS A 459 -20.08 12.50 -31.63
C LYS A 459 -20.72 13.75 -32.26
N LYS A 460 -22.02 13.99 -32.03
CA LYS A 460 -22.73 15.18 -32.58
C LYS A 460 -22.21 16.49 -31.98
N THR A 461 -21.61 16.46 -30.82
CA THR A 461 -21.03 17.64 -30.12
C THR A 461 -19.51 17.67 -30.15
N GLY A 462 -18.85 16.61 -30.66
CA GLY A 462 -17.39 16.45 -30.62
C GLY A 462 -16.88 16.00 -29.27
N ALA A 463 -17.77 15.43 -28.43
CA ALA A 463 -17.43 14.86 -27.11
C ALA A 463 -17.30 13.33 -27.15
N GLU A 464 -17.18 12.74 -28.33
CA GLU A 464 -16.97 11.31 -28.49
C GLU A 464 -15.67 10.84 -27.83
N PHE A 465 -15.64 9.56 -27.48
CA PHE A 465 -14.49 8.94 -26.82
C PHE A 465 -13.73 8.00 -27.77
N GLY A 466 -12.41 7.87 -27.55
CA GLY A 466 -11.55 6.98 -28.35
C GLY A 466 -11.51 5.55 -27.82
N TYR A 467 -10.81 4.68 -28.56
CA TYR A 467 -10.61 3.27 -28.21
C TYR A 467 -10.04 3.07 -26.79
N ARG A 468 -9.16 3.99 -26.33
CA ARG A 468 -8.60 3.94 -24.98
C ARG A 468 -9.68 4.05 -23.91
N SER A 469 -10.57 5.05 -23.99
CA SER A 469 -11.67 5.21 -23.04
C SER A 469 -12.62 4.02 -23.06
N ALA A 470 -12.90 3.44 -24.24
CA ALA A 470 -13.69 2.22 -24.36
C ALA A 470 -13.02 1.03 -23.63
N SER A 471 -11.72 0.81 -23.87
CA SER A 471 -10.96 -0.24 -23.19
C SER A 471 -10.90 -0.04 -21.67
N GLU A 472 -10.75 1.21 -21.21
CA GLU A 472 -10.76 1.55 -19.78
C GLU A 472 -12.13 1.29 -19.15
N ILE A 473 -13.24 1.55 -19.84
CA ILE A 473 -14.61 1.25 -19.36
C ILE A 473 -14.81 -0.27 -19.24
N ILE A 474 -14.38 -1.04 -20.25
CA ILE A 474 -14.46 -2.52 -20.20
C ILE A 474 -13.64 -3.04 -19.03
N ARG A 475 -12.41 -2.54 -18.82
CA ARG A 475 -11.56 -2.90 -17.70
C ARG A 475 -12.18 -2.51 -16.35
N PHE A 476 -12.78 -1.32 -16.26
CA PHE A 476 -13.50 -0.88 -15.06
C PHE A 476 -14.63 -1.84 -14.72
N ALA A 477 -15.43 -2.26 -15.71
CA ALA A 477 -16.51 -3.22 -15.50
C ALA A 477 -15.97 -4.58 -15.00
N ALA A 478 -14.88 -5.08 -15.58
CA ALA A 478 -14.25 -6.32 -15.14
C ALA A 478 -13.75 -6.26 -13.68
N LEU A 479 -13.07 -5.16 -13.32
CA LEU A 479 -12.57 -4.94 -11.96
C LEU A 479 -13.71 -4.75 -10.95
N ALA A 480 -14.72 -3.98 -11.31
CA ALA A 480 -15.90 -3.74 -10.48
C ALA A 480 -16.62 -5.04 -10.13
N THR A 481 -16.90 -5.89 -11.12
CA THR A 481 -17.50 -7.21 -10.93
C THR A 481 -16.60 -8.15 -10.11
N LYS A 482 -15.26 -8.06 -10.27
CA LYS A 482 -14.30 -8.86 -9.48
C LYS A 482 -14.24 -8.44 -8.03
N LEU A 483 -14.37 -7.14 -7.74
CA LEU A 483 -14.35 -6.59 -6.38
C LEU A 483 -15.66 -6.83 -5.64
N ASP A 484 -16.78 -6.78 -6.36
CA ASP A 484 -18.12 -7.00 -5.83
C ASP A 484 -18.98 -7.70 -6.90
N ALA A 485 -19.21 -9.00 -6.70
CA ALA A 485 -20.00 -9.82 -7.63
C ALA A 485 -21.50 -9.45 -7.62
N ASP A 486 -21.98 -8.80 -6.55
CA ASP A 486 -23.37 -8.38 -6.42
C ASP A 486 -23.64 -7.00 -7.06
N TRP A 487 -22.59 -6.29 -7.49
CA TRP A 487 -22.72 -5.01 -8.16
C TRP A 487 -23.26 -5.19 -9.58
N LYS A 488 -24.49 -4.73 -9.78
CA LYS A 488 -25.22 -4.94 -11.04
C LYS A 488 -24.55 -4.24 -12.22
N LEU A 489 -24.57 -4.87 -13.38
CA LEU A 489 -23.96 -4.34 -14.61
C LEU A 489 -24.49 -2.92 -14.95
N ASP A 490 -25.78 -2.67 -14.80
CA ASP A 490 -26.36 -1.35 -15.08
C ASP A 490 -25.82 -0.26 -14.16
N GLU A 491 -25.56 -0.54 -12.89
CA GLU A 491 -24.94 0.41 -11.95
C GLU A 491 -23.46 0.64 -12.27
N ILE A 492 -22.75 -0.42 -12.73
CA ILE A 492 -21.36 -0.33 -13.20
C ILE A 492 -21.29 0.56 -14.45
N VAL A 493 -22.21 0.35 -15.39
CA VAL A 493 -22.33 1.14 -16.62
C VAL A 493 -22.64 2.59 -16.31
N ASP A 494 -23.60 2.85 -15.42
CA ASP A 494 -23.93 4.19 -14.94
C ASP A 494 -22.71 4.92 -14.37
N SER A 495 -21.94 4.21 -13.50
CA SER A 495 -20.69 4.73 -12.96
C SER A 495 -19.67 5.08 -14.06
N ALA A 496 -19.54 4.21 -15.07
CA ALA A 496 -18.62 4.42 -16.18
C ALA A 496 -19.01 5.60 -17.06
N ILE A 497 -20.31 5.77 -17.36
CA ILE A 497 -20.84 6.92 -18.11
C ILE A 497 -20.52 8.21 -17.35
N MET A 498 -20.88 8.24 -16.06
CA MET A 498 -20.70 9.41 -15.19
C MET A 498 -19.22 9.84 -15.10
N GLN A 499 -18.28 8.90 -14.98
CA GLN A 499 -16.88 9.22 -14.70
C GLN A 499 -15.97 9.32 -15.93
N LYS A 500 -16.39 8.79 -17.09
CA LYS A 500 -15.55 8.77 -18.31
C LYS A 500 -16.14 9.48 -19.52
N LEU A 501 -17.47 9.50 -19.64
CA LEU A 501 -18.14 10.07 -20.82
C LEU A 501 -18.63 11.48 -20.56
N LEU A 502 -19.42 11.69 -19.50
CA LEU A 502 -20.01 12.98 -19.19
C LEU A 502 -18.99 14.09 -18.86
N PRO A 503 -17.81 13.84 -18.26
CA PRO A 503 -16.85 14.92 -17.95
C PRO A 503 -16.39 15.74 -19.16
N LYS A 504 -16.50 15.20 -20.37
CA LYS A 504 -16.14 15.89 -21.63
C LYS A 504 -17.27 16.72 -22.23
N VAL A 505 -18.48 16.59 -21.69
CA VAL A 505 -19.67 17.23 -22.25
C VAL A 505 -19.75 18.68 -21.79
N HIS A 506 -19.67 19.60 -22.73
CA HIS A 506 -19.81 21.03 -22.50
C HIS A 506 -20.27 21.74 -23.79
N GLY A 507 -20.90 22.86 -23.68
CA GLY A 507 -21.28 23.65 -24.83
C GLY A 507 -22.46 24.57 -24.66
N SER A 508 -22.81 25.27 -25.72
CA SER A 508 -23.93 26.22 -25.77
C SER A 508 -25.26 25.49 -25.96
N ARG A 509 -26.36 26.13 -25.51
CA ARG A 509 -27.73 25.61 -25.57
C ARG A 509 -28.10 25.07 -26.95
N LYS A 510 -27.82 25.83 -28.03
CA LYS A 510 -28.19 25.44 -29.40
C LYS A 510 -27.58 24.10 -29.83
N LYS A 511 -26.36 23.78 -29.39
CA LYS A 511 -25.66 22.55 -29.76
C LYS A 511 -25.96 21.40 -28.79
N LEU A 512 -26.05 21.69 -27.50
CA LEU A 512 -26.00 20.68 -26.48
C LEU A 512 -27.39 20.22 -25.98
N ALA A 513 -28.44 21.09 -26.02
CA ALA A 513 -29.76 20.69 -25.52
C ALA A 513 -30.32 19.43 -26.20
N PRO A 514 -30.31 19.31 -27.56
CA PRO A 514 -30.81 18.09 -28.22
C PRO A 514 -30.00 16.84 -27.86
N VAL A 515 -28.69 16.99 -27.62
CA VAL A 515 -27.84 15.85 -27.23
C VAL A 515 -28.11 15.42 -25.80
N LEU A 516 -28.30 16.35 -24.86
CA LEU A 516 -28.64 16.01 -23.47
C LEU A 516 -30.02 15.33 -23.39
N GLU A 517 -30.98 15.73 -24.21
CA GLU A 517 -32.28 15.06 -24.29
C GLU A 517 -32.15 13.60 -24.77
N VAL A 518 -31.32 13.33 -25.78
CA VAL A 518 -31.09 11.97 -26.24
C VAL A 518 -30.29 11.17 -25.20
N LEU A 519 -29.26 11.76 -24.60
CA LEU A 519 -28.49 11.10 -23.52
C LEU A 519 -29.40 10.77 -22.33
N GLY A 520 -30.33 11.68 -21.95
CA GLY A 520 -31.36 11.42 -20.94
C GLY A 520 -32.25 10.23 -21.33
N SER A 521 -32.67 10.15 -22.60
CA SER A 521 -33.47 9.03 -23.11
C SER A 521 -32.70 7.71 -23.06
N LEU A 522 -31.37 7.69 -23.26
CA LEU A 522 -30.52 6.51 -23.12
C LEU A 522 -30.39 6.05 -21.67
N CYS A 523 -30.69 6.93 -20.71
CA CYS A 523 -30.69 6.59 -19.29
C CYS A 523 -32.05 6.03 -18.78
N MET A 524 -33.06 5.94 -19.65
CA MET A 524 -34.37 5.40 -19.30
C MET A 524 -34.44 3.89 -19.48
N THR A 525 -35.34 3.21 -18.75
CA THR A 525 -35.64 1.79 -18.90
C THR A 525 -36.40 1.48 -20.18
N GLU A 526 -37.31 2.38 -20.55
CA GLU A 526 -38.18 2.24 -21.72
C GLU A 526 -38.16 3.53 -22.56
N LYS A 527 -38.59 3.41 -23.80
CA LYS A 527 -38.78 4.59 -24.65
C LYS A 527 -39.95 5.40 -24.15
N LEU A 528 -39.85 6.73 -24.28
CA LEU A 528 -40.95 7.63 -23.99
C LEU A 528 -42.20 7.28 -24.80
N LYS A 529 -43.39 7.44 -24.22
CA LYS A 529 -44.65 7.26 -24.93
C LYS A 529 -44.89 8.38 -25.92
N ASP A 530 -45.75 8.09 -26.91
CA ASP A 530 -46.10 9.11 -27.93
C ASP A 530 -46.67 10.38 -27.26
N GLY A 531 -46.08 11.50 -27.58
CA GLY A 531 -46.43 12.81 -27.05
C GLY A 531 -45.65 13.25 -25.80
N GLU A 532 -44.89 12.38 -25.17
CA GLU A 532 -43.98 12.72 -24.07
C GLU A 532 -42.65 13.30 -24.60
N LYS A 533 -42.13 14.32 -23.93
CA LYS A 533 -40.87 14.97 -24.28
C LYS A 533 -39.85 14.77 -23.16
N MET A 534 -38.63 14.41 -23.49
CA MET A 534 -37.53 14.25 -22.53
C MET A 534 -37.22 15.56 -21.79
N GLU A 535 -37.46 16.70 -22.43
CA GLU A 535 -37.32 18.02 -21.82
C GLU A 535 -38.05 18.13 -20.46
N HIS A 536 -39.30 17.62 -20.34
CA HIS A 536 -40.06 17.64 -19.08
C HIS A 536 -39.38 16.79 -18.00
N TYR A 537 -38.93 15.60 -18.34
CA TYR A 537 -38.26 14.70 -17.39
C TYR A 537 -36.93 15.31 -16.86
N LEU A 538 -36.15 15.92 -17.72
CA LEU A 538 -34.89 16.56 -17.34
C LEU A 538 -35.08 17.85 -16.53
N SER A 539 -36.16 18.62 -16.82
CA SER A 539 -36.44 19.87 -16.12
C SER A 539 -37.02 19.62 -14.73
N GLU A 540 -37.86 18.59 -14.58
CA GLU A 540 -38.63 18.29 -13.35
C GLU A 540 -38.00 17.18 -12.50
N ALA A 541 -36.80 16.74 -12.78
CA ALA A 541 -36.14 15.59 -12.13
C ALA A 541 -35.97 15.77 -10.59
N ASP A 542 -35.93 16.99 -10.08
CA ASP A 542 -35.82 17.25 -8.63
C ASP A 542 -37.20 17.30 -7.95
N GLU A 543 -38.27 17.53 -8.71
CA GLU A 543 -39.62 17.70 -8.19
C GLU A 543 -40.44 16.41 -8.23
N LYS A 544 -40.09 15.49 -9.11
CA LYS A 544 -40.82 14.24 -9.36
C LYS A 544 -39.90 13.04 -9.23
N ASP A 545 -40.38 12.00 -8.58
CA ASP A 545 -39.67 10.71 -8.49
C ASP A 545 -39.89 9.87 -9.78
N TYR A 546 -38.88 9.79 -10.59
CA TYR A 546 -38.80 8.95 -11.80
C TYR A 546 -37.98 7.68 -11.59
N SER A 547 -37.63 7.29 -10.37
CA SER A 547 -36.68 6.20 -10.07
C SER A 547 -37.02 4.87 -10.76
N THR A 548 -38.30 4.54 -10.92
CA THR A 548 -38.76 3.32 -11.59
C THR A 548 -38.56 3.32 -13.11
N LEU A 549 -38.45 4.52 -13.72
CA LEU A 549 -38.29 4.70 -15.16
C LEU A 549 -36.80 4.88 -15.56
N ILE A 550 -35.92 5.03 -14.59
CA ILE A 550 -34.52 5.38 -14.84
C ILE A 550 -33.64 4.14 -14.68
N LYS A 551 -32.90 3.82 -15.72
CA LYS A 551 -31.92 2.74 -15.74
C LYS A 551 -30.54 3.16 -15.18
N TYR A 552 -30.11 4.38 -15.49
CA TYR A 552 -28.81 4.95 -15.09
C TYR A 552 -29.02 6.22 -14.24
N PRO A 553 -29.35 6.07 -12.94
CA PRO A 553 -29.82 7.19 -12.10
C PRO A 553 -28.78 8.28 -11.89
N MET A 554 -27.49 7.94 -11.67
CA MET A 554 -26.43 8.94 -11.48
C MET A 554 -26.21 9.77 -12.75
N SER A 555 -26.16 9.12 -13.91
CA SER A 555 -25.99 9.79 -15.19
C SER A 555 -27.20 10.64 -15.56
N PHE A 556 -28.40 10.14 -15.31
CA PHE A 556 -29.64 10.88 -15.57
C PHE A 556 -29.73 12.14 -14.70
N GLU A 557 -29.42 12.04 -13.42
CA GLU A 557 -29.42 13.17 -12.49
C GLU A 557 -28.39 14.24 -12.93
N LYS A 558 -27.17 13.81 -13.33
CA LYS A 558 -26.17 14.74 -13.84
C LYS A 558 -26.59 15.40 -15.14
N ILE A 559 -27.15 14.64 -16.07
CA ILE A 559 -27.67 15.18 -17.36
C ILE A 559 -28.78 16.18 -17.09
N SER A 560 -29.69 15.90 -16.13
CA SER A 560 -30.77 16.80 -15.75
C SER A 560 -30.25 18.13 -15.19
N ARG A 561 -29.23 18.10 -14.32
CA ARG A 561 -28.57 19.31 -13.81
C ARG A 561 -27.92 20.11 -14.96
N MET A 562 -27.20 19.43 -15.83
CA MET A 562 -26.58 20.04 -17.00
C MET A 562 -27.62 20.68 -17.90
N TYR A 563 -28.77 20.02 -18.11
CA TYR A 563 -29.87 20.53 -18.93
C TYR A 563 -30.48 21.79 -18.32
N ARG A 564 -30.78 21.79 -17.02
CA ARG A 564 -31.32 22.97 -16.31
C ARG A 564 -30.32 24.14 -16.34
N ALA A 565 -29.05 23.89 -16.01
CA ALA A 565 -28.02 24.91 -16.09
C ALA A 565 -27.90 25.50 -17.53
N LEU A 566 -28.03 24.65 -18.54
CA LEU A 566 -28.01 25.04 -19.94
C LEU A 566 -29.22 25.95 -20.30
N LEU A 567 -30.41 25.65 -19.79
CA LEU A 567 -31.62 26.46 -20.00
C LEU A 567 -31.48 27.86 -19.36
N HIS A 568 -30.92 27.89 -18.12
CA HIS A 568 -30.77 29.15 -17.38
C HIS A 568 -29.61 30.01 -17.87
N ASN A 569 -28.45 29.40 -18.09
CA ASN A 569 -27.19 30.12 -18.37
C ASN A 569 -26.84 30.21 -19.86
N GLY A 570 -27.56 29.47 -20.75
CA GLY A 570 -27.24 29.38 -22.19
C GLY A 570 -26.00 28.54 -22.52
N PHE A 571 -25.26 28.09 -21.51
CA PHE A 571 -24.06 27.23 -21.56
C PHE A 571 -24.05 26.31 -20.36
N THR A 572 -23.44 25.14 -20.50
CA THR A 572 -23.15 24.25 -19.38
C THR A 572 -21.91 23.43 -19.64
N SER A 573 -21.29 22.98 -18.55
CA SER A 573 -20.23 21.98 -18.54
C SER A 573 -20.46 20.97 -17.42
N TYR A 574 -19.79 19.82 -17.49
CA TYR A 574 -19.86 18.83 -16.40
C TYR A 574 -19.43 19.41 -15.04
N ALA A 575 -18.41 20.28 -15.04
CA ALA A 575 -17.88 20.85 -13.80
C ALA A 575 -18.82 21.89 -13.17
N GLU A 576 -19.60 22.63 -13.99
CA GLU A 576 -20.49 23.74 -13.55
C GLU A 576 -21.90 23.28 -13.18
N ALA A 577 -22.28 22.03 -13.49
CA ALA A 577 -23.63 21.53 -13.30
C ALA A 577 -23.80 20.67 -12.05
#